data_a72d749df8bbae74aad9539825fde452
#
_entry.id   a72d749df8bbae74aad9539825fde452
#
_cell.length_a   1.000
_cell.length_b   1.000
_cell.length_c   1.000
_cell.angle_alpha   90.00
_cell.angle_beta   90.00
_cell.angle_gamma   90.00
#
_symmetry.space_group_name_H-M   'P 1'
#
loop_
_entity.id
_entity.type
_entity.pdbx_description
1 polymer ?
#
loop_
_entity_poly.entity_id
_entity_poly.type
_entity_poly.pdbx_seq_one_letter_code
_entity_poly.pdbx_strand_id
1 'polypeptide(L)'
;MASVSHPSKIQRQDTGVVTNTTKKPILNLFSQRSDCKYTPAYCEENVWKLCQDISTRHSGELQHCYVVFVSNDSRTVPLWRQKAGKEEEKLVIWDYHELFLYTPDDRCLVYDLDSELPYPTYLHKYVTETFRTDHILKPEYFRYFRVISASLFLQHFASDRRHMKRSDGSWIKPPPDYPPITSAANPHNLDDFINMDPTKVS
;
A
#
# COMPACT_ATOMS: atom_id res chain seq x y z
N MET A 1 -4.79 -6.77 78.76
CA MET A 1 -5.48 -5.85 77.86
C MET A 1 -4.49 -5.44 76.84
N ALA A 2 -4.53 -6.01 75.66
CA ALA A 2 -3.58 -5.73 74.57
C ALA A 2 -4.23 -4.74 73.56
N SER A 3 -3.56 -3.60 73.34
CA SER A 3 -3.97 -2.55 72.43
C SER A 3 -3.59 -2.94 71.02
N VAL A 4 -4.55 -3.01 70.09
CA VAL A 4 -4.33 -3.25 68.67
C VAL A 4 -4.23 -1.93 67.98
N SER A 5 -3.05 -1.64 67.43
CA SER A 5 -2.77 -0.46 66.60
C SER A 5 -3.17 -0.74 65.16
N HIS A 6 -3.98 0.16 64.56
CA HIS A 6 -4.38 0.11 63.13
C HIS A 6 -3.26 0.68 62.27
N PRO A 7 -2.97 0.10 61.03
CA PRO A 7 -2.03 0.67 60.10
C PRO A 7 -2.67 1.81 59.28
N SER A 8 -1.92 2.90 59.17
CA SER A 8 -2.26 4.10 58.45
C SER A 8 -2.35 3.83 56.93
N LYS A 9 -3.42 4.29 56.29
CA LYS A 9 -3.60 4.29 54.85
C LYS A 9 -2.63 5.25 54.19
N ILE A 10 -1.71 4.72 53.41
CA ILE A 10 -0.86 5.53 52.47
C ILE A 10 -1.72 5.88 51.28
N GLN A 11 -2.11 7.14 51.16
CA GLN A 11 -2.66 7.69 49.92
C GLN A 11 -1.54 7.85 48.88
N ARG A 12 -1.58 7.06 47.83
CA ARG A 12 -0.78 7.32 46.63
C ARG A 12 -1.47 8.45 45.87
N GLN A 13 -0.82 9.61 45.80
CA GLN A 13 -1.16 10.66 44.84
C GLN A 13 -0.67 10.21 43.48
N ASP A 14 -1.59 9.82 42.61
CA ASP A 14 -1.34 9.55 41.21
C ASP A 14 -1.28 10.90 40.47
N THR A 15 -0.09 11.46 40.32
CA THR A 15 0.15 12.64 39.49
C THR A 15 0.30 12.17 38.03
N GLY A 16 -0.81 11.76 37.44
CA GLY A 16 -0.90 11.51 36.00
C GLY A 16 -0.66 12.81 35.25
N VAL A 17 0.57 13.06 34.85
CA VAL A 17 0.89 14.08 33.85
C VAL A 17 0.33 13.58 32.51
N VAL A 18 -0.88 13.99 32.17
CA VAL A 18 -1.43 13.84 30.83
C VAL A 18 -0.66 14.78 29.91
N THR A 19 0.42 14.28 29.34
CA THR A 19 1.09 14.98 28.24
C THR A 19 0.18 14.94 27.04
N ASN A 20 -0.55 16.02 26.83
CA ASN A 20 -1.37 16.23 25.64
C ASN A 20 -0.40 16.50 24.46
N THR A 21 0.24 15.47 23.94
CA THR A 21 1.07 15.55 22.74
C THR A 21 0.12 15.69 21.55
N THR A 22 -0.15 16.95 21.18
CA THR A 22 -0.85 17.24 19.91
C THR A 22 0.01 16.67 18.78
N LYS A 23 -0.45 15.57 18.17
CA LYS A 23 0.24 14.97 17.01
C LYS A 23 0.37 16.02 15.92
N LYS A 24 1.58 16.15 15.35
CA LYS A 24 1.82 17.07 14.23
C LYS A 24 0.85 16.74 13.07
N PRO A 25 0.39 17.75 12.32
CA PRO A 25 -0.35 17.50 11.08
C PRO A 25 0.47 16.61 10.15
N ILE A 26 -0.19 15.64 9.51
CA ILE A 26 0.47 14.82 8.48
C ILE A 26 0.62 15.69 7.23
N LEU A 27 1.82 15.63 6.62
CA LEU A 27 2.03 16.25 5.32
C LEU A 27 1.12 15.58 4.29
N ASN A 28 0.34 16.38 3.58
CA ASN A 28 -0.43 15.88 2.45
C ASN A 28 0.47 15.75 1.23
N LEU A 29 0.90 14.53 0.91
CA LEU A 29 1.81 14.27 -0.20
C LEU A 29 1.19 14.57 -1.57
N PHE A 30 -0.12 14.36 -1.70
CA PHE A 30 -0.89 14.59 -2.92
C PHE A 30 -2.20 15.31 -2.57
N SER A 31 -2.47 16.44 -3.19
CA SER A 31 -3.64 17.27 -2.86
C SER A 31 -4.94 16.52 -3.12
N GLN A 32 -5.01 15.81 -4.24
CA GLN A 32 -6.15 14.98 -4.62
C GLN A 32 -5.72 13.88 -5.61
N ARG A 33 -6.55 12.84 -5.75
CA ARG A 33 -6.25 11.69 -6.63
C ARG A 33 -6.12 12.09 -8.10
N SER A 34 -6.90 13.05 -8.56
CA SER A 34 -6.88 13.55 -9.95
C SER A 34 -5.57 14.25 -10.33
N ASP A 35 -4.76 14.67 -9.36
CA ASP A 35 -3.47 15.32 -9.61
C ASP A 35 -2.36 14.29 -9.90
N CYS A 36 -2.65 13.01 -9.66
CA CYS A 36 -1.71 11.92 -9.86
C CYS A 36 -1.79 11.38 -11.29
N LYS A 37 -0.64 11.00 -11.86
CA LYS A 37 -0.62 10.23 -13.11
C LYS A 37 -1.29 8.89 -12.89
N TYR A 38 -2.30 8.60 -13.71
CA TYR A 38 -3.09 7.39 -13.60
C TYR A 38 -3.41 6.79 -14.96
N THR A 39 -3.13 5.52 -15.12
CA THR A 39 -3.51 4.71 -16.28
C THR A 39 -4.22 3.45 -15.77
N PRO A 40 -5.48 3.19 -16.16
CA PRO A 40 -6.21 1.99 -15.73
C PRO A 40 -5.46 0.70 -16.08
N ALA A 41 -5.43 -0.26 -15.16
CA ALA A 41 -4.78 -1.57 -15.29
C ALA A 41 -3.23 -1.53 -15.38
N TYR A 42 -2.61 -0.45 -14.92
CA TYR A 42 -1.15 -0.30 -14.80
C TYR A 42 -0.80 0.16 -13.38
N CYS A 43 -1.28 -0.58 -12.38
CA CYS A 43 -1.14 -0.18 -10.97
C CYS A 43 0.33 -0.03 -10.56
N GLU A 44 1.22 -0.88 -11.06
CA GLU A 44 2.66 -0.85 -10.80
C GLU A 44 3.33 0.43 -11.34
N GLU A 45 2.95 0.86 -12.53
CA GLU A 45 3.46 2.10 -13.10
C GLU A 45 2.82 3.33 -12.43
N ASN A 46 1.55 3.26 -12.06
CA ASN A 46 0.88 4.32 -11.32
C ASN A 46 1.57 4.56 -9.97
N VAL A 47 1.88 3.50 -9.23
CA VAL A 47 2.60 3.58 -7.93
C VAL A 47 4.04 4.05 -8.14
N TRP A 48 4.73 3.60 -9.20
CA TRP A 48 6.06 4.10 -9.52
C TRP A 48 6.06 5.61 -9.76
N LYS A 49 5.03 6.13 -10.45
CA LYS A 49 4.86 7.57 -10.67
C LYS A 49 4.60 8.34 -9.38
N LEU A 50 3.84 7.78 -8.43
CA LEU A 50 3.71 8.36 -7.10
C LEU A 50 5.07 8.47 -6.39
N CYS A 51 5.86 7.39 -6.39
CA CYS A 51 7.20 7.38 -5.81
C CYS A 51 8.11 8.43 -6.48
N GLN A 52 8.10 8.50 -7.81
CA GLN A 52 8.89 9.47 -8.59
C GLN A 52 8.52 10.90 -8.23
N ASP A 53 7.24 11.19 -8.11
CA ASP A 53 6.73 12.51 -7.77
C ASP A 53 7.18 12.94 -6.35
N ILE A 54 7.10 12.02 -5.37
CA ILE A 54 7.60 12.27 -4.00
C ILE A 54 9.11 12.47 -3.99
N SER A 55 9.87 11.66 -4.73
CA SER A 55 11.33 11.81 -4.81
C SER A 55 11.77 13.19 -5.31
N THR A 56 10.92 13.83 -6.11
CA THR A 56 11.18 15.15 -6.69
C THR A 56 10.66 16.29 -5.82
N ARG A 57 9.42 16.19 -5.33
CA ARG A 57 8.75 17.28 -4.61
C ARG A 57 8.94 17.26 -3.09
N HIS A 58 9.13 16.06 -2.53
CA HIS A 58 9.19 15.81 -1.09
C HIS A 58 10.27 14.77 -0.77
N SER A 59 11.49 14.95 -1.28
CA SER A 59 12.59 13.97 -1.22
C SER A 59 12.90 13.50 0.21
N GLY A 60 12.75 14.36 1.22
CA GLY A 60 12.91 14.01 2.62
C GLY A 60 11.87 13.02 3.15
N GLU A 61 10.70 12.93 2.51
CA GLU A 61 9.62 12.01 2.91
C GLU A 61 9.75 10.64 2.26
N LEU A 62 10.56 10.49 1.22
CA LEU A 62 10.69 9.24 0.48
C LEU A 62 11.11 8.05 1.37
N GLN A 63 11.92 8.31 2.40
CA GLN A 63 12.33 7.32 3.40
C GLN A 63 11.17 6.76 4.23
N HIS A 64 10.04 7.45 4.29
CA HIS A 64 8.80 7.05 4.97
C HIS A 64 7.76 6.46 4.01
N CYS A 65 8.14 6.24 2.76
CA CYS A 65 7.26 5.74 1.71
C CYS A 65 7.61 4.30 1.33
N TYR A 66 6.57 3.50 1.14
CA TYR A 66 6.69 2.09 0.79
C TYR A 66 5.72 1.74 -0.33
N VAL A 67 6.06 0.71 -1.07
CA VAL A 67 5.22 0.07 -2.07
C VAL A 67 4.83 -1.30 -1.55
N VAL A 68 3.57 -1.68 -1.71
CA VAL A 68 3.06 -2.99 -1.32
C VAL A 68 2.50 -3.68 -2.54
N PHE A 69 3.13 -4.77 -2.95
CA PHE A 69 2.57 -5.71 -3.89
C PHE A 69 1.66 -6.68 -3.15
N VAL A 70 0.46 -6.85 -3.66
CA VAL A 70 -0.52 -7.84 -3.17
C VAL A 70 -0.70 -8.86 -4.27
N SER A 71 -0.35 -10.12 -4.00
CA SER A 71 -0.41 -11.19 -5.01
C SER A 71 -0.64 -12.56 -4.35
N ASN A 72 -0.79 -13.59 -5.16
CA ASN A 72 -0.74 -15.00 -4.77
C ASN A 72 -0.36 -15.86 -5.98
N ASP A 73 -0.09 -17.13 -5.76
CA ASP A 73 0.32 -18.07 -6.81
C ASP A 73 -0.77 -18.30 -7.86
N SER A 74 -2.04 -18.14 -7.46
CA SER A 74 -3.20 -18.33 -8.33
C SER A 74 -3.50 -17.11 -9.20
N ARG A 75 -2.80 -15.98 -9.00
CA ARG A 75 -3.11 -14.69 -9.65
C ARG A 75 -4.58 -14.29 -9.49
N THR A 76 -5.10 -14.43 -8.28
CA THR A 76 -6.50 -14.20 -7.93
C THR A 76 -6.61 -13.48 -6.59
N VAL A 77 -6.44 -12.17 -6.62
CA VAL A 77 -6.40 -11.28 -5.45
C VAL A 77 -7.74 -10.54 -5.31
N PRO A 78 -8.64 -10.98 -4.42
CA PRO A 78 -9.92 -10.28 -4.20
C PRO A 78 -9.69 -9.02 -3.38
N LEU A 79 -10.10 -7.87 -3.92
CA LEU A 79 -10.12 -6.58 -3.24
C LEU A 79 -11.50 -5.94 -3.38
N TRP A 80 -12.05 -5.48 -2.26
CA TRP A 80 -13.32 -4.74 -2.24
C TRP A 80 -13.08 -3.24 -2.39
N ARG A 81 -14.14 -2.49 -2.61
CA ARG A 81 -14.11 -1.02 -2.72
C ARG A 81 -13.22 -0.53 -3.88
N GLN A 82 -13.17 -1.30 -4.96
CA GLN A 82 -12.41 -0.97 -6.16
C GLN A 82 -13.30 -0.29 -7.21
N LYS A 83 -12.84 0.80 -7.83
CA LYS A 83 -13.59 1.56 -8.85
C LYS A 83 -14.04 0.72 -10.05
N ALA A 84 -13.24 -0.28 -10.42
CA ALA A 84 -13.55 -1.19 -11.53
C ALA A 84 -14.65 -2.20 -11.18
N GLY A 85 -14.97 -2.39 -9.90
CA GLY A 85 -16.04 -3.28 -9.45
C GLY A 85 -17.42 -2.77 -9.85
N LYS A 86 -18.32 -3.68 -10.25
CA LYS A 86 -19.65 -3.35 -10.76
C LYS A 86 -20.74 -3.44 -9.69
N GLU A 87 -20.61 -4.40 -8.78
CA GLU A 87 -21.56 -4.67 -7.71
C GLU A 87 -21.46 -3.62 -6.58
N GLU A 88 -22.43 -3.58 -5.67
CA GLU A 88 -22.48 -2.66 -4.53
C GLU A 88 -21.19 -2.71 -3.68
N GLU A 89 -20.68 -3.90 -3.46
CA GLU A 89 -19.46 -4.14 -2.70
C GLU A 89 -18.17 -3.75 -3.45
N LYS A 90 -18.28 -3.46 -4.76
CA LYS A 90 -17.14 -3.08 -5.61
C LYS A 90 -15.98 -4.07 -5.54
N LEU A 91 -16.29 -5.37 -5.53
CA LEU A 91 -15.30 -6.43 -5.56
C LEU A 91 -14.66 -6.52 -6.95
N VAL A 92 -13.33 -6.61 -6.96
CA VAL A 92 -12.52 -6.97 -8.13
C VAL A 92 -11.57 -8.10 -7.73
N ILE A 93 -11.42 -9.08 -8.60
CA ILE A 93 -10.37 -10.10 -8.48
C ILE A 93 -9.24 -9.67 -9.41
N TRP A 94 -8.15 -9.18 -8.82
CA TRP A 94 -6.96 -8.76 -9.55
C TRP A 94 -6.02 -9.97 -9.77
N ASP A 95 -5.20 -9.94 -10.79
CA ASP A 95 -4.06 -10.85 -10.95
C ASP A 95 -2.95 -10.52 -9.92
N TYR A 96 -2.73 -9.26 -9.66
CA TYR A 96 -1.98 -8.64 -8.56
C TYR A 96 -2.47 -7.20 -8.40
N HIS A 97 -2.13 -6.56 -7.29
CA HIS A 97 -2.41 -5.14 -7.08
C HIS A 97 -1.28 -4.45 -6.33
N GLU A 98 -1.15 -3.16 -6.54
CA GLU A 98 -0.14 -2.36 -5.87
C GLU A 98 -0.73 -1.17 -5.12
N LEU A 99 -0.11 -0.90 -3.96
CA LEU A 99 -0.46 0.19 -3.07
C LEU A 99 0.77 1.03 -2.75
N PHE A 100 0.56 2.33 -2.59
CA PHE A 100 1.57 3.21 -2.00
C PHE A 100 1.22 3.50 -0.55
N LEU A 101 2.19 3.34 0.36
CA LEU A 101 2.06 3.64 1.79
C LEU A 101 2.94 4.81 2.18
N TYR A 102 2.44 5.63 3.09
CA TYR A 102 3.18 6.70 3.74
C TYR A 102 3.08 6.59 5.26
N THR A 103 4.23 6.49 5.93
CA THR A 103 4.34 6.26 7.37
C THR A 103 5.26 7.30 8.02
N PRO A 104 4.83 8.58 8.10
CA PRO A 104 5.67 9.65 8.66
C PRO A 104 5.97 9.49 10.16
N ASP A 105 5.12 8.73 10.87
CA ASP A 105 5.19 8.44 12.30
C ASP A 105 4.49 7.10 12.60
N ASP A 106 3.78 6.98 13.71
CA ASP A 106 2.96 5.81 14.06
C ASP A 106 1.68 5.66 13.21
N ARG A 107 1.38 6.62 12.35
CA ARG A 107 0.24 6.59 11.42
C ARG A 107 0.68 6.03 10.07
N CYS A 108 -0.17 5.21 9.48
CA CYS A 108 0.05 4.66 8.14
C CYS A 108 -1.11 5.05 7.23
N LEU A 109 -0.79 5.68 6.11
CA LEU A 109 -1.72 6.14 5.08
C LEU A 109 -1.53 5.31 3.82
N VAL A 110 -2.65 4.89 3.24
CA VAL A 110 -2.72 4.16 1.97
C VAL A 110 -3.16 5.11 0.87
N TYR A 111 -2.42 5.10 -0.22
CA TYR A 111 -2.79 5.75 -1.48
C TYR A 111 -3.01 4.66 -2.52
N ASP A 112 -4.27 4.40 -2.81
CA ASP A 112 -4.70 3.47 -3.87
C ASP A 112 -5.51 4.25 -4.91
N LEU A 113 -4.97 4.35 -6.11
CA LEU A 113 -5.59 5.09 -7.20
C LEU A 113 -6.83 4.38 -7.76
N ASP A 114 -6.93 3.07 -7.56
CA ASP A 114 -8.06 2.24 -8.02
C ASP A 114 -9.18 2.09 -6.96
N SER A 115 -8.95 2.55 -5.73
CA SER A 115 -9.93 2.47 -4.64
C SER A 115 -10.99 3.58 -4.70
N GLU A 116 -12.22 3.26 -4.24
CA GLU A 116 -13.27 4.24 -3.95
C GLU A 116 -13.08 4.95 -2.61
N LEU A 117 -12.25 4.41 -1.73
CA LEU A 117 -12.01 4.99 -0.40
C LEU A 117 -11.40 6.39 -0.51
N PRO A 118 -11.45 7.20 0.56
CA PRO A 118 -10.76 8.49 0.61
C PRO A 118 -9.27 8.39 0.20
N TYR A 119 -8.73 9.45 -0.35
CA TYR A 119 -7.35 9.50 -0.85
C TYR A 119 -6.60 10.65 -0.16
N PRO A 120 -5.70 10.33 0.79
CA PRO A 120 -5.39 8.99 1.31
C PRO A 120 -6.46 8.46 2.29
N THR A 121 -6.34 7.17 2.64
CA THR A 121 -7.09 6.57 3.75
C THR A 121 -6.14 5.94 4.76
N TYR A 122 -6.55 5.83 6.04
CA TYR A 122 -5.75 5.15 7.05
C TYR A 122 -5.70 3.64 6.79
N LEU A 123 -4.53 3.02 7.04
CA LEU A 123 -4.32 1.59 6.78
C LEU A 123 -5.37 0.71 7.46
N HIS A 124 -5.72 0.98 8.73
CA HIS A 124 -6.72 0.17 9.45
C HIS A 124 -8.08 0.18 8.73
N LYS A 125 -8.51 1.34 8.21
CA LYS A 125 -9.74 1.45 7.43
C LYS A 125 -9.63 0.71 6.10
N TYR A 126 -8.48 0.85 5.41
CA TYR A 126 -8.23 0.14 4.17
C TYR A 126 -8.27 -1.38 4.36
N VAL A 127 -7.62 -1.89 5.42
CA VAL A 127 -7.66 -3.32 5.77
C VAL A 127 -9.09 -3.79 6.03
N THR A 128 -9.87 -3.04 6.80
CA THR A 128 -11.25 -3.41 7.13
C THR A 128 -12.17 -3.41 5.92
N GLU A 129 -12.06 -2.43 5.04
CA GLU A 129 -13.02 -2.24 3.94
C GLU A 129 -12.57 -2.90 2.62
N THR A 130 -11.25 -2.94 2.35
CA THR A 130 -10.72 -3.44 1.09
C THR A 130 -10.19 -4.87 1.20
N PHE A 131 -9.40 -5.18 2.21
CA PHE A 131 -8.92 -6.55 2.38
C PHE A 131 -9.95 -7.43 3.07
N ARG A 132 -10.60 -6.92 4.13
CA ARG A 132 -11.47 -7.71 5.01
C ARG A 132 -10.70 -8.88 5.64
N THR A 133 -11.41 -9.86 6.18
CA THR A 133 -10.78 -11.05 6.78
C THR A 133 -10.57 -12.15 5.76
N ASP A 134 -9.43 -12.85 5.83
CA ASP A 134 -9.19 -14.01 4.99
C ASP A 134 -10.06 -15.22 5.36
N HIS A 135 -10.71 -15.22 6.55
CA HIS A 135 -11.64 -16.29 6.94
C HIS A 135 -12.85 -16.48 6.02
N ILE A 136 -13.18 -15.46 5.22
CA ILE A 136 -14.27 -15.55 4.23
C ILE A 136 -13.79 -16.05 2.88
N LEU A 137 -12.48 -16.21 2.69
CA LEU A 137 -11.86 -16.58 1.43
C LEU A 137 -11.57 -18.08 1.38
N LYS A 138 -11.61 -18.65 0.17
CA LYS A 138 -11.01 -19.95 -0.08
C LYS A 138 -9.49 -19.81 -0.18
N PRO A 139 -8.71 -20.90 0.07
CA PRO A 139 -7.26 -20.83 0.08
C PRO A 139 -6.63 -20.25 -1.18
N GLU A 140 -7.20 -20.52 -2.36
CA GLU A 140 -6.72 -20.00 -3.64
C GLU A 140 -6.81 -18.47 -3.75
N TYR A 141 -7.57 -17.80 -2.88
CA TYR A 141 -7.74 -16.36 -2.83
C TYR A 141 -6.98 -15.70 -1.67
N PHE A 142 -6.20 -16.46 -0.88
CA PHE A 142 -5.39 -15.86 0.18
C PHE A 142 -4.37 -14.91 -0.42
N ARG A 143 -4.19 -13.77 0.24
CA ARG A 143 -3.33 -12.69 -0.24
C ARG A 143 -2.02 -12.67 0.52
N TYR A 144 -0.95 -12.51 -0.23
CA TYR A 144 0.38 -12.30 0.30
C TYR A 144 0.84 -10.88 -0.03
N PHE A 145 1.73 -10.36 0.79
CA PHE A 145 2.14 -8.97 0.73
C PHE A 145 3.66 -8.87 0.69
N ARG A 146 4.18 -8.15 -0.31
CA ARG A 146 5.59 -7.78 -0.37
C ARG A 146 5.69 -6.28 -0.16
N VAL A 147 6.38 -5.86 0.91
CA VAL A 147 6.60 -4.45 1.25
C VAL A 147 8.02 -4.07 0.87
N ILE A 148 8.17 -3.01 0.08
CA ILE A 148 9.45 -2.54 -0.45
C ILE A 148 9.54 -1.03 -0.20
N SER A 149 10.72 -0.52 0.20
CA SER A 149 10.90 0.93 0.30
C SER A 149 10.73 1.59 -1.08
N ALA A 150 10.11 2.76 -1.12
CA ALA A 150 9.89 3.48 -2.38
C ALA A 150 11.20 3.81 -3.11
N SER A 151 12.30 4.03 -2.37
CA SER A 151 13.62 4.27 -2.94
C SER A 151 14.17 3.05 -3.69
N LEU A 152 14.06 1.84 -3.12
CA LEU A 152 14.47 0.61 -3.78
C LEU A 152 13.59 0.29 -4.98
N PHE A 153 12.27 0.54 -4.86
CA PHE A 153 11.35 0.35 -5.98
C PHE A 153 11.71 1.26 -7.16
N LEU A 154 11.95 2.55 -6.92
CA LEU A 154 12.40 3.48 -7.97
C LEU A 154 13.71 3.06 -8.63
N GLN A 155 14.64 2.49 -7.87
CA GLN A 155 15.95 2.10 -8.37
C GLN A 155 15.93 0.82 -9.20
N HIS A 156 15.09 -0.15 -8.84
CA HIS A 156 15.19 -1.51 -9.37
C HIS A 156 14.03 -1.95 -10.26
N PHE A 157 12.84 -1.34 -10.10
CA PHE A 157 11.68 -1.75 -10.88
C PHE A 157 11.82 -1.40 -12.36
N ALA A 158 11.41 -2.36 -13.19
CA ALA A 158 11.34 -2.16 -14.64
C ALA A 158 10.15 -2.95 -15.24
N SER A 159 9.43 -2.33 -16.16
CA SER A 159 8.35 -2.96 -16.91
C SER A 159 8.38 -2.49 -18.36
N ASP A 160 8.63 -3.39 -19.29
CA ASP A 160 8.49 -3.15 -20.72
C ASP A 160 7.06 -3.36 -21.22
N ARG A 161 6.13 -3.60 -20.29
CA ARG A 161 4.68 -3.79 -20.52
C ARG A 161 4.34 -5.06 -21.33
N ARG A 162 5.26 -6.03 -21.45
CA ARG A 162 5.03 -7.27 -22.23
C ARG A 162 3.82 -8.06 -21.69
N HIS A 163 3.56 -8.03 -20.37
CA HIS A 163 2.41 -8.67 -19.73
C HIS A 163 1.07 -8.10 -20.17
N MET A 164 1.05 -6.88 -20.71
CA MET A 164 -0.12 -6.17 -21.23
C MET A 164 -0.31 -6.33 -22.75
N LYS A 165 0.46 -7.22 -23.38
CA LYS A 165 0.32 -7.55 -24.80
C LYS A 165 -0.29 -8.91 -25.01
N ARG A 166 -1.19 -9.02 -26.00
CA ARG A 166 -1.68 -10.29 -26.51
C ARG A 166 -0.63 -10.95 -27.41
N SER A 167 -0.87 -12.21 -27.76
CA SER A 167 0.00 -12.98 -28.67
C SER A 167 0.14 -12.36 -30.06
N ASP A 168 -0.88 -11.60 -30.51
CA ASP A 168 -0.86 -10.86 -31.78
C ASP A 168 -0.14 -9.49 -31.68
N GLY A 169 0.42 -9.16 -30.50
CA GLY A 169 1.10 -7.89 -30.24
C GLY A 169 0.18 -6.73 -29.88
N SER A 170 -1.14 -6.88 -29.94
CA SER A 170 -2.09 -5.85 -29.55
C SER A 170 -2.11 -5.66 -28.02
N TRP A 171 -2.48 -4.46 -27.58
CA TRP A 171 -2.60 -4.16 -26.16
C TRP A 171 -3.88 -4.72 -25.54
N ILE A 172 -3.79 -5.30 -24.34
CA ILE A 172 -4.96 -5.70 -23.54
C ILE A 172 -5.73 -4.46 -23.08
N LYS A 173 -4.99 -3.44 -22.64
CA LYS A 173 -5.47 -2.08 -22.33
C LYS A 173 -4.52 -1.07 -22.94
N PRO A 174 -4.99 0.14 -23.32
CA PRO A 174 -4.10 1.19 -23.82
C PRO A 174 -2.96 1.48 -22.83
N PRO A 175 -1.70 1.53 -23.29
CA PRO A 175 -0.57 1.80 -22.41
C PRO A 175 -0.54 3.28 -21.99
N PRO A 176 0.20 3.60 -20.90
CA PRO A 176 0.53 4.98 -20.55
C PRO A 176 1.18 5.76 -21.71
N ASP A 177 0.98 7.07 -21.71
CA ASP A 177 1.49 8.03 -22.73
C ASP A 177 2.99 8.37 -22.61
N TYR A 178 3.69 7.71 -21.68
CA TYR A 178 5.13 7.87 -21.47
C TYR A 178 5.89 6.57 -21.78
N PRO A 179 7.21 6.63 -21.99
CA PRO A 179 8.02 5.43 -22.24
C PRO A 179 7.92 4.41 -21.10
N PRO A 180 8.10 3.11 -21.38
CA PRO A 180 8.21 2.08 -20.38
C PRO A 180 9.25 2.42 -19.31
N ILE A 181 9.01 1.95 -18.07
CA ILE A 181 9.93 2.14 -16.96
C ILE A 181 11.07 1.13 -17.12
N THR A 182 12.30 1.62 -17.18
CA THR A 182 13.49 0.79 -17.32
C THR A 182 14.45 1.02 -16.17
N SER A 183 15.15 -0.02 -15.74
CA SER A 183 16.28 0.07 -14.83
C SER A 183 17.60 -0.21 -15.59
N ALA A 184 18.72 0.21 -15.02
CA ALA A 184 20.03 -0.04 -15.62
C ALA A 184 20.37 -1.53 -15.74
N ALA A 185 19.81 -2.36 -14.87
CA ALA A 185 20.12 -3.78 -14.77
C ALA A 185 19.15 -4.68 -15.56
N ASN A 186 17.90 -4.25 -15.75
CA ASN A 186 16.87 -5.12 -16.31
C ASN A 186 15.81 -4.31 -17.08
N PRO A 187 15.39 -4.76 -18.26
CA PRO A 187 14.31 -4.12 -19.01
C PRO A 187 12.91 -4.48 -18.46
N HIS A 188 12.80 -5.61 -17.73
CA HIS A 188 11.53 -6.09 -17.16
C HIS A 188 11.79 -7.07 -16.03
N ASN A 189 11.21 -6.80 -14.85
CA ASN A 189 11.34 -7.65 -13.66
C ASN A 189 10.06 -7.66 -12.80
N LEU A 190 8.92 -7.28 -13.36
CA LEU A 190 7.64 -7.28 -12.64
C LEU A 190 7.35 -8.63 -11.99
N ASP A 191 7.64 -9.74 -12.69
CA ASP A 191 7.39 -11.10 -12.16
C ASP A 191 8.15 -11.38 -10.85
N ASP A 192 9.34 -10.80 -10.67
CA ASP A 192 10.11 -10.94 -9.42
C ASP A 192 9.42 -10.26 -8.23
N PHE A 193 8.73 -9.15 -8.49
CA PHE A 193 7.99 -8.40 -7.46
C PHE A 193 6.68 -9.06 -7.06
N ILE A 194 5.96 -9.64 -8.01
CA ILE A 194 4.66 -10.29 -7.75
C ILE A 194 4.76 -11.76 -7.34
N ASN A 195 5.94 -12.36 -7.47
CA ASN A 195 6.20 -13.70 -6.95
C ASN A 195 6.30 -13.66 -5.43
N MET A 196 5.40 -14.36 -4.73
CA MET A 196 5.34 -14.40 -3.26
C MET A 196 6.03 -15.63 -2.66
N ASP A 197 6.76 -16.42 -3.44
CA ASP A 197 7.56 -17.54 -2.95
C ASP A 197 8.73 -17.01 -2.07
N PRO A 198 8.75 -17.31 -0.77
CA PRO A 198 9.76 -16.80 0.14
C PRO A 198 11.16 -17.35 -0.15
N THR A 199 11.28 -18.42 -0.93
CA THR A 199 12.57 -19.01 -1.31
C THR A 199 13.24 -18.29 -2.48
N LYS A 200 12.49 -17.42 -3.19
CA LYS A 200 12.93 -16.67 -4.37
C LYS A 200 13.17 -15.19 -4.10
N VAL A 201 13.17 -14.80 -2.83
CA VAL A 201 13.51 -13.43 -2.43
C VAL A 201 15.02 -13.30 -2.45
N SER A 202 15.55 -12.68 -3.50
CA SER A 202 16.95 -12.25 -3.60
C SER A 202 17.11 -10.80 -3.13
#